data_6d3a9afdb7fa079bd849556c04420d58
#
_entry.id   6d3a9afdb7fa079bd849556c04420d58
#
_cell.length_a   1.000
_cell.length_b   1.000
_cell.length_c   1.000
_cell.angle_alpha   90.00
_cell.angle_beta   90.00
_cell.angle_gamma   90.00
#
_symmetry.space_group_name_H-M   'P 1'
#
loop_
_entity.id
_entity.type
_entity.pdbx_description
1 polymer ?
#
loop_
_entity_poly.entity_id
_entity_poly.type
_entity_poly.pdbx_seq_one_letter_code
_entity_poly.pdbx_strand_id
1 'polypeptide(L)'
;MCIRDRGKENREIRGKLRKEAIAKGVDNINKYESERYKPPYEKADVPDGAYVDGAIANKAVEVLENIDTSQPFFLAVGFKRPHLPFNAPTKYWDLYDEGEIQLAEFRTKSKNPVDIAYKGGWEINSYKMPGIEYNENKEGLLILPDDIQRKLIHGYYAATSYIDVQVGKVLAKLKEKGLEKNTIIVLWGDHGFHLGDHSQWTKHTNFEQSTRSPLLIKDPTIKKTVQVKSPT
;
A
#
# COMPACT_ATOMS: atom_id res chain seq x y z
N MET A 1 -19.83 5.38 -4.40
CA MET A 1 -19.83 3.95 -4.04
C MET A 1 -18.52 3.66 -3.34
N CYS A 2 -18.54 3.28 -2.08
CA CYS A 2 -17.31 3.09 -1.30
C CYS A 2 -16.55 1.89 -1.87
N ILE A 3 -15.29 2.11 -2.25
CA ILE A 3 -14.41 1.13 -2.91
C ILE A 3 -13.93 0.03 -1.92
N ARG A 4 -14.43 0.05 -0.71
CA ARG A 4 -14.12 -0.93 0.33
C ARG A 4 -15.00 -2.16 0.10
N ASP A 5 -14.46 -3.35 0.30
CA ASP A 5 -15.18 -4.62 0.34
C ASP A 5 -15.44 -5.28 -1.02
N ARG A 6 -14.37 -5.43 -1.81
CA ARG A 6 -14.39 -6.26 -3.02
C ARG A 6 -14.31 -7.76 -2.69
N GLY A 7 -13.63 -8.12 -1.59
CA GLY A 7 -13.51 -9.50 -1.12
C GLY A 7 -14.82 -10.06 -0.58
N LYS A 8 -15.10 -11.33 -0.90
CA LYS A 8 -16.31 -12.05 -0.44
C LYS A 8 -16.38 -12.06 1.09
N GLU A 9 -15.29 -12.42 1.74
CA GLU A 9 -15.19 -12.49 3.21
C GLU A 9 -15.51 -11.14 3.86
N ASN A 10 -14.92 -10.06 3.37
CA ASN A 10 -15.18 -8.72 3.90
C ASN A 10 -16.65 -8.34 3.79
N ARG A 11 -17.32 -8.67 2.67
CA ARG A 11 -18.75 -8.40 2.49
C ARG A 11 -19.61 -9.21 3.45
N GLU A 12 -19.26 -10.46 3.69
CA GLU A 12 -19.99 -11.34 4.61
C GLU A 12 -19.91 -10.84 6.06
N ILE A 13 -18.69 -10.49 6.53
CA ILE A 13 -18.48 -9.97 7.89
C ILE A 13 -19.24 -8.65 8.07
N ARG A 14 -19.11 -7.72 7.14
CA ARG A 14 -19.85 -6.45 7.21
C ARG A 14 -21.36 -6.64 7.12
N GLY A 15 -21.82 -7.56 6.30
CA GLY A 15 -23.23 -7.90 6.22
C GLY A 15 -23.81 -8.38 7.56
N LYS A 16 -23.04 -9.19 8.30
CA LYS A 16 -23.41 -9.63 9.67
C LYS A 16 -23.45 -8.45 10.65
N LEU A 17 -22.39 -7.62 10.67
CA LEU A 17 -22.31 -6.45 11.56
C LEU A 17 -23.42 -5.44 11.27
N ARG A 18 -23.78 -5.26 10.00
CA ARG A 18 -24.88 -4.37 9.59
C ARG A 18 -26.24 -4.86 10.09
N LYS A 19 -26.52 -6.15 9.96
CA LYS A 19 -27.73 -6.77 10.51
C LYS A 19 -27.79 -6.63 12.03
N GLU A 20 -26.67 -6.84 12.70
CA GLU A 20 -26.54 -6.68 14.16
C GLU A 20 -26.80 -5.21 14.58
N ALA A 21 -26.20 -4.24 13.89
CA ALA A 21 -26.42 -2.83 14.17
C ALA A 21 -27.91 -2.42 14.04
N ILE A 22 -28.58 -2.90 12.98
CA ILE A 22 -30.00 -2.67 12.76
C ILE A 22 -30.82 -3.28 13.90
N ALA A 23 -30.54 -4.53 14.27
CA ALA A 23 -31.25 -5.21 15.35
C ALA A 23 -31.10 -4.53 16.72
N LYS A 24 -29.96 -3.85 16.94
CA LYS A 24 -29.66 -3.06 18.14
C LYS A 24 -30.14 -1.62 18.10
N GLY A 25 -30.80 -1.18 17.01
CA GLY A 25 -31.26 0.20 16.86
C GLY A 25 -30.12 1.23 16.82
N VAL A 26 -28.97 0.89 16.22
CA VAL A 26 -27.80 1.79 16.18
C VAL A 26 -28.04 2.87 15.14
N ASP A 27 -27.93 4.15 15.54
CA ASP A 27 -28.15 5.30 14.65
C ASP A 27 -27.13 5.38 13.51
N ASN A 28 -25.84 5.13 13.80
CA ASN A 28 -24.78 5.21 12.80
C ASN A 28 -24.17 3.83 12.51
N ILE A 29 -24.79 3.12 11.57
CA ILE A 29 -24.38 1.78 11.16
C ILE A 29 -22.95 1.77 10.61
N ASN A 30 -22.55 2.78 9.84
CA ASN A 30 -21.19 2.84 9.26
C ASN A 30 -20.11 3.00 10.34
N LYS A 31 -20.39 3.78 11.37
CA LYS A 31 -19.50 3.92 12.54
C LYS A 31 -19.42 2.60 13.29
N TYR A 32 -20.56 1.96 13.57
CA TYR A 32 -20.63 0.66 14.23
C TYR A 32 -19.80 -0.41 13.52
N GLU A 33 -19.90 -0.48 12.19
CA GLU A 33 -19.10 -1.39 11.36
C GLU A 33 -17.61 -1.08 11.46
N SER A 34 -17.22 0.18 11.25
CA SER A 34 -15.80 0.58 11.18
C SER A 34 -15.04 0.45 12.49
N GLU A 35 -15.74 0.55 13.63
CA GLU A 35 -15.17 0.32 14.96
C GLU A 35 -14.92 -1.16 15.25
N ARG A 36 -15.58 -2.09 14.54
CA ARG A 36 -15.49 -3.54 14.73
C ARG A 36 -14.77 -4.25 13.62
N TYR A 37 -14.82 -3.70 12.40
CA TYR A 37 -14.18 -4.32 11.25
C TYR A 37 -13.67 -3.27 10.26
N LYS A 38 -12.37 -3.15 10.20
CA LYS A 38 -11.63 -2.29 9.27
C LYS A 38 -10.31 -3.02 8.93
N PRO A 39 -10.37 -4.03 8.04
CA PRO A 39 -9.22 -4.87 7.78
C PRO A 39 -8.05 -4.08 7.18
N PRO A 40 -6.80 -4.39 7.57
CA PRO A 40 -5.59 -3.74 7.03
C PRO A 40 -5.21 -4.25 5.64
N TYR A 41 -5.86 -5.26 5.12
CA TYR A 41 -5.64 -5.82 3.79
C TYR A 41 -6.93 -6.35 3.18
N GLU A 42 -6.93 -6.53 1.86
CA GLU A 42 -8.01 -7.17 1.14
C GLU A 42 -7.47 -7.90 -0.10
N LYS A 43 -7.86 -9.17 -0.24
CA LYS A 43 -7.67 -10.02 -1.41
C LYS A 43 -9.02 -10.24 -2.08
N ALA A 44 -9.18 -9.89 -3.35
CA ALA A 44 -10.42 -10.11 -4.08
C ALA A 44 -10.14 -10.55 -5.52
N ASP A 45 -10.91 -11.52 -5.99
CA ASP A 45 -10.88 -11.94 -7.39
C ASP A 45 -11.67 -10.95 -8.25
N VAL A 46 -10.99 -9.91 -8.68
CA VAL A 46 -11.54 -8.77 -9.44
C VAL A 46 -10.51 -8.24 -10.43
N PRO A 47 -10.93 -7.59 -11.52
CA PRO A 47 -10.01 -6.91 -12.42
C PRO A 47 -9.30 -5.72 -11.75
N ASP A 48 -8.14 -5.34 -12.25
CA ASP A 48 -7.31 -4.24 -11.73
C ASP A 48 -8.10 -2.94 -11.52
N GLY A 49 -8.92 -2.56 -12.51
CA GLY A 49 -9.73 -1.33 -12.47
C GLY A 49 -10.85 -1.35 -11.42
N ALA A 50 -11.06 -2.46 -10.71
CA ALA A 50 -11.98 -2.54 -9.60
C ALA A 50 -11.49 -1.77 -8.37
N TYR A 51 -10.18 -1.61 -8.22
CA TYR A 51 -9.56 -0.77 -7.20
C TYR A 51 -9.16 0.61 -7.77
N VAL A 52 -9.00 1.58 -6.86
CA VAL A 52 -8.74 2.99 -7.20
C VAL A 52 -7.53 3.16 -8.11
N ASP A 53 -6.42 2.50 -7.77
CA ASP A 53 -5.16 2.70 -8.48
C ASP A 53 -5.24 2.16 -9.92
N GLY A 54 -5.95 1.06 -10.14
CA GLY A 54 -6.22 0.57 -11.48
C GLY A 54 -7.15 1.49 -12.29
N ALA A 55 -8.13 2.11 -11.63
CA ALA A 55 -8.98 3.12 -12.27
C ALA A 55 -8.18 4.39 -12.61
N ILE A 56 -7.24 4.80 -11.75
CA ILE A 56 -6.30 5.92 -12.00
C ILE A 56 -5.41 5.59 -13.20
N ALA A 57 -4.82 4.38 -13.25
CA ALA A 57 -4.01 3.96 -14.39
C ALA A 57 -4.82 3.98 -15.71
N ASN A 58 -6.05 3.46 -15.70
CA ASN A 58 -6.92 3.49 -16.86
C ASN A 58 -7.22 4.94 -17.31
N LYS A 59 -7.45 5.85 -16.35
CA LYS A 59 -7.65 7.27 -16.68
C LYS A 59 -6.40 7.93 -17.24
N ALA A 60 -5.22 7.60 -16.70
CA ALA A 60 -3.95 8.10 -17.24
C ALA A 60 -3.70 7.61 -18.67
N VAL A 61 -4.02 6.34 -18.95
CA VAL A 61 -3.98 5.76 -20.30
C VAL A 61 -4.93 6.49 -21.25
N GLU A 62 -6.17 6.77 -20.82
CA GLU A 62 -7.15 7.55 -21.59
C GLU A 62 -6.65 8.97 -21.90
N VAL A 63 -6.02 9.63 -20.92
CA VAL A 63 -5.42 10.97 -21.11
C VAL A 63 -4.31 10.92 -22.15
N LEU A 64 -3.39 9.95 -22.04
CA LEU A 64 -2.30 9.77 -23.03
C LEU A 64 -2.82 9.42 -24.41
N GLU A 65 -3.93 8.68 -24.53
CA GLU A 65 -4.54 8.37 -25.82
C GLU A 65 -5.00 9.64 -26.55
N ASN A 66 -5.56 10.59 -25.83
CA ASN A 66 -6.18 11.80 -26.34
C ASN A 66 -5.31 13.06 -26.21
N ILE A 67 -4.02 12.91 -25.85
CA ILE A 67 -3.15 14.06 -25.58
C ILE A 67 -2.83 14.81 -26.88
N ASP A 68 -2.91 16.14 -26.82
CA ASP A 68 -2.43 16.99 -27.91
C ASP A 68 -0.89 17.06 -27.89
N THR A 69 -0.26 16.46 -28.88
CA THR A 69 1.19 16.42 -29.01
C THR A 69 1.79 17.63 -29.70
N SER A 70 0.98 18.57 -30.15
CA SER A 70 1.44 19.85 -30.73
C SER A 70 2.02 20.80 -29.69
N GLN A 71 1.72 20.56 -28.42
CA GLN A 71 2.20 21.32 -27.26
C GLN A 71 2.94 20.43 -26.26
N PRO A 72 3.92 20.97 -25.52
CA PRO A 72 4.50 20.26 -24.38
C PRO A 72 3.42 19.93 -23.34
N PHE A 73 3.52 18.78 -22.69
CA PHE A 73 2.60 18.39 -21.64
C PHE A 73 3.33 18.07 -20.33
N PHE A 74 2.61 18.20 -19.24
CA PHE A 74 2.95 17.68 -17.92
C PHE A 74 1.81 16.79 -17.42
N LEU A 75 2.12 15.52 -17.11
CA LEU A 75 1.15 14.57 -16.61
C LEU A 75 1.64 14.02 -15.27
N ALA A 76 0.94 14.34 -14.19
CA ALA A 76 1.15 13.75 -12.87
C ALA A 76 0.12 12.66 -12.60
N VAL A 77 0.59 11.45 -12.25
CA VAL A 77 -0.26 10.29 -11.94
C VAL A 77 0.06 9.82 -10.52
N GLY A 78 -0.87 10.01 -9.59
CA GLY A 78 -0.69 9.65 -8.19
C GLY A 78 -1.38 8.33 -7.87
N PHE A 79 -0.61 7.36 -7.35
CA PHE A 79 -1.11 6.08 -6.85
C PHE A 79 -1.10 6.07 -5.32
N LYS A 80 -2.04 5.33 -4.74
CA LYS A 80 -2.19 5.24 -3.29
C LYS A 80 -1.48 4.02 -2.68
N ARG A 81 -1.40 2.91 -3.41
CA ARG A 81 -0.74 1.70 -2.93
C ARG A 81 0.79 1.84 -3.05
N PRO A 82 1.56 1.21 -2.15
CA PRO A 82 1.21 0.22 -1.14
C PRO A 82 0.74 0.78 0.22
N HIS A 83 0.14 1.96 0.32
CA HIS A 83 -0.46 2.47 1.57
C HIS A 83 -1.56 1.53 2.11
N LEU A 84 -1.70 1.44 3.44
CA LEU A 84 -2.81 0.73 4.09
C LEU A 84 -4.20 1.25 3.63
N PRO A 85 -5.22 0.37 3.57
CA PRO A 85 -5.14 -1.09 3.66
C PRO A 85 -4.50 -1.68 2.40
N PHE A 86 -3.76 -2.79 2.53
CA PHE A 86 -3.06 -3.44 1.42
C PHE A 86 -4.05 -4.20 0.53
N ASN A 87 -4.72 -3.47 -0.35
CA ASN A 87 -5.74 -4.02 -1.23
C ASN A 87 -5.14 -4.28 -2.62
N ALA A 88 -5.25 -5.51 -3.08
CA ALA A 88 -4.85 -5.90 -4.42
C ALA A 88 -5.76 -7.03 -4.95
N PRO A 89 -5.96 -7.14 -6.28
CA PRO A 89 -6.57 -8.32 -6.87
C PRO A 89 -5.82 -9.61 -6.51
N THR A 90 -6.56 -10.72 -6.37
CA THR A 90 -6.06 -12.04 -5.97
C THR A 90 -4.80 -12.45 -6.71
N LYS A 91 -4.73 -12.23 -8.02
CA LYS A 91 -3.57 -12.60 -8.85
C LYS A 91 -2.23 -12.02 -8.40
N TYR A 92 -2.21 -10.91 -7.67
CA TYR A 92 -0.97 -10.32 -7.14
C TYR A 92 -0.58 -10.93 -5.80
N TRP A 93 -1.55 -11.39 -5.01
CA TRP A 93 -1.30 -12.17 -3.81
C TRP A 93 -0.72 -13.55 -4.16
N ASP A 94 -1.23 -14.17 -5.22
CA ASP A 94 -0.82 -15.50 -5.67
C ASP A 94 0.59 -15.53 -6.29
N LEU A 95 1.26 -14.37 -6.42
CA LEU A 95 2.68 -14.28 -6.80
C LEU A 95 3.63 -14.72 -5.69
N TYR A 96 3.15 -14.77 -4.44
CA TYR A 96 3.98 -15.03 -3.26
C TYR A 96 3.38 -16.15 -2.43
N ASP A 97 4.23 -17.06 -1.97
CA ASP A 97 3.86 -18.03 -0.93
C ASP A 97 3.98 -17.36 0.44
N GLU A 98 2.87 -17.24 1.16
CA GLU A 98 2.83 -16.64 2.49
C GLU A 98 3.72 -17.38 3.49
N GLY A 99 3.85 -18.71 3.34
CA GLY A 99 4.71 -19.55 4.19
C GLY A 99 6.20 -19.24 4.04
N GLU A 100 6.62 -18.76 2.87
CA GLU A 100 8.02 -18.42 2.57
C GLU A 100 8.39 -16.97 2.95
N ILE A 101 7.41 -16.14 3.31
CA ILE A 101 7.65 -14.73 3.68
C ILE A 101 8.44 -14.66 4.98
N GLN A 102 9.63 -14.05 4.87
CA GLN A 102 10.49 -13.83 6.01
C GLN A 102 9.98 -12.66 6.85
N LEU A 103 9.97 -12.84 8.16
CA LEU A 103 9.72 -11.75 9.10
C LEU A 103 10.97 -10.90 9.27
N ALA A 104 10.79 -9.66 9.74
CA ALA A 104 11.90 -8.79 10.07
C ALA A 104 12.87 -9.48 11.07
N GLU A 105 14.17 -9.41 10.78
CA GLU A 105 15.21 -10.03 11.59
C GLU A 105 15.32 -9.33 12.96
N PHE A 106 15.27 -8.00 12.98
CA PHE A 106 15.42 -7.19 14.17
C PHE A 106 14.07 -6.64 14.62
N ARG A 107 13.43 -7.32 15.57
CA ARG A 107 12.09 -6.99 16.09
C ARG A 107 12.10 -6.39 17.50
N THR A 108 13.27 -5.97 17.97
CA THR A 108 13.47 -5.35 19.29
C THR A 108 13.98 -3.93 19.13
N LYS A 109 13.99 -3.15 20.21
CA LYS A 109 14.64 -1.83 20.20
C LYS A 109 16.14 -1.96 19.86
N SER A 110 16.67 -0.95 19.24
CA SER A 110 18.10 -0.83 19.00
C SER A 110 18.89 -0.71 20.31
N LYS A 111 20.20 -0.95 20.25
CA LYS A 111 21.07 -0.68 21.41
C LYS A 111 21.06 0.81 21.74
N ASN A 112 20.89 1.16 23.00
CA ASN A 112 20.74 2.54 23.48
C ASN A 112 19.58 3.29 22.80
N PRO A 113 18.34 2.81 22.93
CA PRO A 113 17.19 3.37 22.23
C PRO A 113 16.85 4.77 22.74
N VAL A 114 16.36 5.60 21.83
CA VAL A 114 15.70 6.86 22.15
C VAL A 114 14.19 6.63 22.02
N ASP A 115 13.45 6.68 23.11
CA ASP A 115 12.05 6.24 23.14
C ASP A 115 11.14 6.97 22.13
N ILE A 116 11.40 8.26 21.87
CA ILE A 116 10.63 9.04 20.89
C ILE A 116 10.76 8.49 19.45
N ALA A 117 11.80 7.71 19.17
CA ALA A 117 11.98 7.09 17.85
C ALA A 117 11.03 5.90 17.64
N TYR A 118 10.46 5.36 18.71
CA TYR A 118 9.57 4.19 18.66
C TYR A 118 8.13 4.64 18.82
N LYS A 119 7.35 4.51 17.77
CA LYS A 119 5.92 4.82 17.75
C LYS A 119 5.15 3.52 17.59
N GLY A 120 4.64 2.99 18.69
CA GLY A 120 3.82 1.78 18.67
C GLY A 120 2.66 1.94 17.69
N GLY A 121 2.63 1.15 16.66
CA GLY A 121 1.56 0.85 15.71
C GLY A 121 0.53 1.92 15.28
N TRP A 122 0.69 3.15 15.59
CA TRP A 122 -0.21 4.30 15.41
C TRP A 122 -1.29 4.13 14.32
N GLU A 123 -0.89 4.11 13.05
CA GLU A 123 -1.85 4.00 11.95
C GLU A 123 -2.46 2.61 11.86
N ILE A 124 -1.68 1.54 12.06
CA ILE A 124 -2.17 0.17 11.99
C ILE A 124 -3.17 -0.14 13.11
N ASN A 125 -3.03 0.47 14.30
CA ASN A 125 -3.96 0.32 15.41
C ASN A 125 -5.37 0.83 15.08
N SER A 126 -5.52 1.67 14.05
CA SER A 126 -6.82 2.13 13.57
C SER A 126 -7.58 1.06 12.78
N TYR A 127 -6.90 -0.01 12.36
CA TYR A 127 -7.52 -1.14 11.69
C TYR A 127 -8.06 -2.13 12.69
N LYS A 128 -9.14 -2.82 12.34
CA LYS A 128 -9.86 -3.74 13.23
C LYS A 128 -10.18 -5.02 12.49
N MET A 129 -9.73 -6.14 13.07
CA MET A 129 -10.03 -7.48 12.58
C MET A 129 -10.40 -8.37 13.76
N PRO A 130 -11.33 -9.33 13.57
CA PRO A 130 -11.61 -10.33 14.59
C PRO A 130 -10.33 -11.11 14.96
N GLY A 131 -10.08 -11.27 16.26
CA GLY A 131 -8.95 -12.03 16.76
C GLY A 131 -7.58 -11.33 16.73
N ILE A 132 -7.53 -10.06 16.29
CA ILE A 132 -6.31 -9.26 16.37
C ILE A 132 -6.46 -8.20 17.44
N GLU A 133 -5.57 -8.27 18.43
CA GLU A 133 -5.38 -7.24 19.44
C GLU A 133 -4.04 -6.54 19.20
N TYR A 134 -4.08 -5.22 19.18
CA TYR A 134 -2.87 -4.40 19.03
C TYR A 134 -2.34 -4.04 20.41
N ASN A 135 -1.57 -4.96 20.98
CA ASN A 135 -1.01 -4.80 22.33
C ASN A 135 0.44 -4.29 22.23
N GLU A 136 0.76 -3.29 23.04
CA GLU A 136 2.13 -2.86 23.25
C GLU A 136 2.72 -3.63 24.44
N ASN A 137 3.99 -4.03 24.31
CA ASN A 137 4.73 -4.60 25.40
C ASN A 137 5.18 -3.50 26.40
N LYS A 138 5.88 -3.91 27.48
CA LYS A 138 6.40 -2.96 28.50
C LYS A 138 7.38 -1.92 27.94
N GLU A 139 7.91 -2.17 26.76
CA GLU A 139 8.84 -1.26 26.07
C GLU A 139 8.13 -0.33 25.08
N GLY A 140 6.79 -0.39 24.98
CA GLY A 140 6.00 0.40 24.03
C GLY A 140 6.13 -0.09 22.57
N LEU A 141 6.53 -1.36 22.37
CA LEU A 141 6.60 -1.97 21.04
C LEU A 141 5.30 -2.72 20.74
N LEU A 142 4.80 -2.55 19.53
CA LEU A 142 3.63 -3.30 19.05
C LEU A 142 4.00 -4.77 18.82
N ILE A 143 3.31 -5.67 19.52
CA ILE A 143 3.51 -7.11 19.36
C ILE A 143 2.34 -7.70 18.57
N LEU A 144 2.65 -8.13 17.35
CA LEU A 144 1.72 -8.86 16.50
C LEU A 144 2.14 -10.33 16.41
N PRO A 145 1.18 -11.28 16.36
CA PRO A 145 1.47 -12.68 16.04
C PRO A 145 2.19 -12.83 14.69
N ASP A 146 3.06 -13.83 14.60
CA ASP A 146 3.90 -14.03 13.41
C ASP A 146 3.10 -14.28 12.13
N ASP A 147 1.98 -14.99 12.21
CA ASP A 147 1.06 -15.22 11.09
C ASP A 147 0.41 -13.90 10.61
N ILE A 148 0.06 -13.02 11.54
CA ILE A 148 -0.46 -11.68 11.21
C ILE A 148 0.62 -10.81 10.56
N GLN A 149 1.84 -10.85 11.07
CA GLN A 149 2.97 -10.15 10.46
C GLN A 149 3.20 -10.63 9.04
N ARG A 150 3.23 -11.96 8.79
CA ARG A 150 3.36 -12.51 7.43
C ARG A 150 2.23 -12.06 6.51
N LYS A 151 1.00 -12.07 7.01
CA LYS A 151 -0.16 -11.62 6.25
C LYS A 151 -0.06 -10.15 5.85
N LEU A 152 0.42 -9.28 6.74
CA LEU A 152 0.62 -7.87 6.46
C LEU A 152 1.74 -7.66 5.42
N ILE A 153 2.87 -8.37 5.55
CA ILE A 153 3.97 -8.31 4.58
C ILE A 153 3.52 -8.82 3.22
N HIS A 154 2.80 -9.94 3.19
CA HIS A 154 2.20 -10.50 1.97
C HIS A 154 1.30 -9.46 1.28
N GLY A 155 0.42 -8.82 2.03
CA GLY A 155 -0.44 -7.75 1.50
C GLY A 155 0.34 -6.56 0.94
N TYR A 156 1.44 -6.17 1.60
CA TYR A 156 2.32 -5.13 1.09
C TYR A 156 2.98 -5.52 -0.23
N TYR A 157 3.51 -6.74 -0.34
CA TYR A 157 4.12 -7.26 -1.57
C TYR A 157 3.10 -7.34 -2.72
N ALA A 158 1.92 -7.88 -2.44
CA ALA A 158 0.82 -7.94 -3.41
C ALA A 158 0.41 -6.53 -3.90
N ALA A 159 0.29 -5.57 -2.98
CA ALA A 159 -0.04 -4.18 -3.31
C ALA A 159 1.06 -3.51 -4.13
N THR A 160 2.35 -3.79 -3.83
CA THR A 160 3.49 -3.27 -4.59
C THR A 160 3.50 -3.82 -6.02
N SER A 161 3.33 -5.14 -6.18
CA SER A 161 3.24 -5.76 -7.52
C SER A 161 2.04 -5.27 -8.31
N TYR A 162 0.93 -5.01 -7.63
CA TYR A 162 -0.24 -4.40 -8.26
C TYR A 162 0.08 -3.02 -8.82
N ILE A 163 0.77 -2.15 -8.07
CA ILE A 163 1.16 -0.82 -8.53
C ILE A 163 2.19 -0.89 -9.65
N ASP A 164 3.17 -1.78 -9.57
CA ASP A 164 4.15 -1.97 -10.65
C ASP A 164 3.45 -2.20 -12.01
N VAL A 165 2.46 -3.07 -12.03
CA VAL A 165 1.67 -3.30 -13.24
C VAL A 165 0.87 -2.07 -13.67
N GLN A 166 0.32 -1.28 -12.74
CA GLN A 166 -0.41 -0.06 -13.10
C GLN A 166 0.52 1.01 -13.68
N VAL A 167 1.71 1.20 -13.11
CA VAL A 167 2.78 2.05 -13.68
C VAL A 167 3.16 1.53 -15.06
N GLY A 168 3.36 0.23 -15.20
CA GLY A 168 3.67 -0.42 -16.49
C GLY A 168 2.65 -0.12 -17.58
N LYS A 169 1.34 -0.09 -17.28
CA LYS A 169 0.28 0.28 -18.25
C LYS A 169 0.44 1.71 -18.76
N VAL A 170 0.71 2.66 -17.87
CA VAL A 170 0.92 4.07 -18.23
C VAL A 170 2.15 4.22 -19.13
N LEU A 171 3.26 3.57 -18.75
CA LEU A 171 4.51 3.60 -19.51
C LEU A 171 4.36 2.91 -20.88
N ALA A 172 3.62 1.80 -20.95
CA ALA A 172 3.33 1.12 -22.19
C ALA A 172 2.54 2.01 -23.16
N LYS A 173 1.53 2.74 -22.67
CA LYS A 173 0.77 3.70 -23.49
C LYS A 173 1.64 4.87 -23.97
N LEU A 174 2.49 5.41 -23.10
CA LEU A 174 3.45 6.46 -23.49
C LEU A 174 4.38 5.98 -24.64
N LYS A 175 4.85 4.73 -24.53
CA LYS A 175 5.68 4.10 -25.58
C LYS A 175 4.90 3.86 -26.87
N GLU A 176 3.68 3.31 -26.78
CA GLU A 176 2.78 3.07 -27.91
C GLU A 176 2.52 4.35 -28.71
N LYS A 177 2.35 5.48 -28.04
CA LYS A 177 2.19 6.81 -28.65
C LYS A 177 3.50 7.41 -29.20
N GLY A 178 4.64 6.71 -29.04
CA GLY A 178 5.96 7.19 -29.48
C GLY A 178 6.54 8.35 -28.67
N LEU A 179 5.91 8.70 -27.55
CA LEU A 179 6.26 9.87 -26.73
C LEU A 179 7.44 9.61 -25.77
N GLU A 180 7.78 8.36 -25.49
CA GLU A 180 8.83 8.01 -24.52
C GLU A 180 10.22 8.58 -24.88
N LYS A 181 10.47 8.84 -26.16
CA LYS A 181 11.75 9.35 -26.67
C LYS A 181 11.94 10.84 -26.42
N ASN A 182 10.88 11.54 -26.07
CA ASN A 182 10.87 12.98 -25.82
C ASN A 182 10.16 13.34 -24.51
N THR A 183 10.12 12.40 -23.55
CA THR A 183 9.48 12.61 -22.27
C THR A 183 10.44 12.21 -21.14
N ILE A 184 10.67 13.11 -20.21
CA ILE A 184 11.34 12.78 -18.95
C ILE A 184 10.31 12.11 -18.04
N ILE A 185 10.65 10.93 -17.52
CA ILE A 185 9.78 10.17 -16.63
C ILE A 185 10.41 10.18 -15.24
N VAL A 186 9.63 10.59 -14.25
CA VAL A 186 10.04 10.58 -12.84
C VAL A 186 9.07 9.71 -12.06
N LEU A 187 9.60 8.73 -11.34
CA LEU A 187 8.86 7.88 -10.39
C LEU A 187 9.50 8.01 -9.02
N TRP A 188 8.70 8.36 -8.02
CA TRP A 188 9.18 8.42 -6.63
C TRP A 188 8.12 7.92 -5.65
N GLY A 189 8.57 7.46 -4.48
CA GLY A 189 7.73 7.29 -3.31
C GLY A 189 7.83 8.51 -2.41
N ASP A 190 6.77 8.85 -1.70
CA ASP A 190 6.73 9.97 -0.75
C ASP A 190 7.47 9.65 0.56
N HIS A 191 7.53 8.37 0.94
CA HIS A 191 8.25 7.84 2.10
C HIS A 191 8.49 6.33 1.97
N GLY A 192 9.25 5.75 2.87
CA GLY A 192 9.37 4.31 3.04
C GLY A 192 8.28 3.73 3.95
N PHE A 193 8.47 2.49 4.43
CA PHE A 193 7.47 1.81 5.26
C PHE A 193 8.11 0.72 6.12
N HIS A 194 7.72 0.64 7.41
CA HIS A 194 8.11 -0.44 8.29
C HIS A 194 7.21 -1.66 8.11
N LEU A 195 7.83 -2.83 8.04
CA LEU A 195 7.17 -4.13 7.95
C LEU A 195 7.60 -5.07 9.09
N GLY A 196 7.68 -4.53 10.31
CA GLY A 196 8.02 -5.28 11.52
C GLY A 196 9.43 -5.03 12.06
N ASP A 197 10.29 -4.33 11.33
CA ASP A 197 11.61 -3.93 11.85
C ASP A 197 11.44 -3.11 13.12
N HIS A 198 12.21 -3.47 14.16
CA HIS A 198 12.09 -2.89 15.49
C HIS A 198 10.67 -2.94 16.06
N SER A 199 9.87 -3.92 15.67
CA SER A 199 8.42 -4.02 15.94
C SER A 199 7.65 -2.76 15.53
N GLN A 200 8.16 -2.02 14.54
CA GLN A 200 7.48 -0.86 13.99
C GLN A 200 6.66 -1.26 12.76
N TRP A 201 5.52 -0.63 12.62
CA TRP A 201 4.63 -0.76 11.47
C TRP A 201 4.24 0.63 11.00
N THR A 202 4.14 0.82 9.69
CA THR A 202 3.87 2.11 9.06
C THR A 202 5.12 2.98 8.85
N LYS A 203 5.06 4.30 9.05
CA LYS A 203 6.08 5.24 8.54
C LYS A 203 6.46 6.40 9.47
N HIS A 204 5.83 6.50 10.64
CA HIS A 204 5.93 7.71 11.48
C HIS A 204 7.20 7.73 12.37
N THR A 205 8.33 7.40 11.78
CA THR A 205 9.65 7.38 12.45
C THR A 205 10.72 7.99 11.57
N ASN A 206 11.91 8.22 12.13
CA ASN A 206 13.09 8.67 11.39
C ASN A 206 14.06 7.52 11.04
N PHE A 207 13.62 6.27 11.16
CA PHE A 207 14.43 5.13 10.71
C PHE A 207 14.51 5.07 9.19
N GLU A 208 15.59 4.49 8.68
CA GLU A 208 15.85 4.30 7.25
C GLU A 208 14.67 3.67 6.52
N GLN A 209 13.98 2.70 7.13
CA GLN A 209 12.79 2.05 6.57
C GLN A 209 11.66 3.02 6.27
N SER A 210 11.55 4.12 7.01
CA SER A 210 10.53 5.15 6.81
C SER A 210 10.98 6.29 5.91
N THR A 211 12.26 6.67 5.97
CA THR A 211 12.77 7.85 5.28
C THR A 211 13.32 7.55 3.89
N ARG A 212 13.78 6.31 3.66
CA ARG A 212 14.31 5.89 2.37
C ARG A 212 13.18 5.60 1.39
N SER A 213 12.96 6.53 0.47
CA SER A 213 12.00 6.35 -0.63
C SER A 213 12.73 6.20 -1.98
N PRO A 214 12.16 5.44 -2.92
CA PRO A 214 12.72 5.31 -4.26
C PRO A 214 12.55 6.61 -5.04
N LEU A 215 13.57 6.96 -5.83
CA LEU A 215 13.50 7.98 -6.86
C LEU A 215 14.15 7.43 -8.13
N LEU A 216 13.38 7.31 -9.19
CA LEU A 216 13.86 6.87 -10.50
C LEU A 216 13.58 7.97 -11.51
N ILE A 217 14.60 8.32 -12.29
CA ILE A 217 14.47 9.32 -13.36
C ILE A 217 14.94 8.68 -14.67
N LYS A 218 14.08 8.68 -15.68
CA LYS A 218 14.42 8.35 -17.05
C LYS A 218 14.43 9.62 -17.87
N ASP A 219 15.62 10.07 -18.25
CA ASP A 219 15.84 11.14 -19.22
C ASP A 219 16.25 10.50 -20.57
N PRO A 220 15.52 10.74 -21.68
CA PRO A 220 15.82 10.13 -22.96
C PRO A 220 17.18 10.55 -23.54
N THR A 221 17.81 11.62 -23.04
CA THR A 221 19.14 12.08 -23.47
C THR A 221 20.29 11.32 -22.76
N ILE A 222 19.98 10.70 -21.62
CA ILE A 222 20.98 9.95 -20.82
C ILE A 222 21.05 8.52 -21.32
N LYS A 223 22.23 8.11 -21.77
CA LYS A 223 22.48 6.76 -22.34
C LYS A 223 22.96 5.72 -21.31
N LYS A 224 23.32 6.13 -20.11
CA LYS A 224 23.85 5.23 -19.07
C LYS A 224 22.96 5.24 -17.84
N THR A 225 22.62 4.05 -17.35
CA THR A 225 22.02 3.92 -16.03
C THR A 225 23.07 4.21 -14.97
N VAL A 226 22.74 5.12 -14.06
CA VAL A 226 23.60 5.47 -12.92
C VAL A 226 22.77 5.26 -11.65
N GLN A 227 23.32 4.52 -10.70
CA GLN A 227 22.76 4.46 -9.35
C GLN A 227 23.53 5.46 -8.48
N VAL A 228 22.82 6.47 -7.99
CA VAL A 228 23.39 7.44 -7.05
C VAL A 228 23.05 6.98 -5.63
N LYS A 229 24.07 6.82 -4.81
CA LYS A 229 23.94 6.64 -3.36
C LYS A 229 24.06 8.02 -2.72
N SER A 230 22.98 8.78 -2.73
CA SER A 230 22.91 10.03 -1.98
C SER A 230 22.18 9.76 -0.66
N PRO A 231 22.65 10.27 0.48
CA PRO A 231 21.83 10.33 1.66
C PRO A 231 20.62 11.22 1.34
N THR A 232 19.45 10.72 1.59
CA THR A 232 18.18 11.49 1.53
C THR A 232 17.98 12.22 2.84
#